data_c79dfc3f8dd50d21781128e45338bf1a
#
_entry.id   c79dfc3f8dd50d21781128e45338bf1a
#
_cell.length_a   1.000
_cell.length_b   1.000
_cell.length_c   1.000
_cell.angle_alpha   90.00
_cell.angle_beta   90.00
_cell.angle_gamma   90.00
#
_symmetry.space_group_name_H-M   'P 1'
#
loop_
_entity.id
_entity.type
_entity.pdbx_description
1 polymer ?
#
loop_
_entity_poly.entity_id
_entity_poly.type
_entity_poly.pdbx_seq_one_letter_code
_entity_poly.pdbx_strand_id
1 'polypeptide(L)'
;MENNSITAKRVSSGLGYFSLALGLAEVAAPGRLARWLGVDNGTANSTIRAFGVRELLAGGALLRGPAVSTNVWNRVIGDAMDAGALGLAATRSNRKGAVLGALAFVGGAMVADYLAARALDKDTGRTFPRSSRPGDPLTA
;
A
#
# COMPACT_ATOMS: atom_id res chain seq x y z
N MET A 1 5.84 -22.83 15.23
CA MET A 1 6.57 -21.61 14.78
C MET A 1 6.82 -21.59 13.27
N GLU A 2 7.08 -22.72 12.62
CA GLU A 2 7.38 -22.81 11.19
C GLU A 2 6.20 -22.44 10.25
N ASN A 3 4.98 -22.79 10.62
CA ASN A 3 3.78 -22.50 9.83
C ASN A 3 3.47 -20.98 9.71
N ASN A 4 3.78 -20.17 10.71
CA ASN A 4 3.50 -18.73 10.69
C ASN A 4 4.46 -17.99 9.74
N SER A 5 5.72 -18.40 9.69
CA SER A 5 6.72 -17.79 8.78
C SER A 5 6.42 -18.05 7.30
N ILE A 6 5.90 -19.24 6.97
CA ILE A 6 5.48 -19.59 5.61
C ILE A 6 4.25 -18.77 5.20
N THR A 7 3.29 -18.60 6.10
CA THR A 7 2.08 -17.81 5.84
C THR A 7 2.43 -16.34 5.66
N ALA A 8 3.28 -15.78 6.51
CA ALA A 8 3.75 -14.40 6.41
C ALA A 8 4.48 -14.13 5.07
N LYS A 9 5.35 -15.05 4.64
CA LYS A 9 6.02 -14.96 3.33
C LYS A 9 5.04 -14.99 2.16
N ARG A 10 4.05 -15.89 2.19
CA ARG A 10 3.03 -16.00 1.13
C ARG A 10 2.18 -14.74 1.04
N VAL A 11 1.72 -14.21 2.17
CA VAL A 11 0.97 -12.96 2.23
C VAL A 11 1.79 -11.80 1.69
N SER A 12 3.04 -11.66 2.14
CA SER A 12 3.95 -10.61 1.65
C SER A 12 4.20 -10.71 0.14
N SER A 13 4.44 -11.91 -0.38
CA SER A 13 4.62 -12.10 -1.83
C SER A 13 3.34 -11.75 -2.59
N GLY A 14 2.16 -12.17 -2.09
CA GLY A 14 0.87 -11.81 -2.68
C GLY A 14 0.66 -10.31 -2.74
N LEU A 15 0.92 -9.60 -1.65
CA LEU A 15 0.85 -8.13 -1.60
C LEU A 15 1.86 -7.49 -2.56
N GLY A 16 3.07 -8.04 -2.67
CA GLY A 16 4.09 -7.55 -3.59
C GLY A 16 3.65 -7.66 -5.06
N TYR A 17 3.14 -8.81 -5.48
CA TYR A 17 2.62 -8.98 -6.85
C TYR A 17 1.40 -8.11 -7.11
N PHE A 18 0.51 -7.97 -6.14
CA PHE A 18 -0.64 -7.08 -6.25
C PHE A 18 -0.20 -5.62 -6.48
N SER A 19 0.76 -5.11 -5.69
CA SER A 19 1.35 -3.79 -5.90
C SER A 19 1.96 -3.61 -7.28
N LEU A 20 2.69 -4.60 -7.77
CA LEU A 20 3.28 -4.53 -9.11
C LEU A 20 2.20 -4.43 -10.19
N ALA A 21 1.13 -5.22 -10.09
CA ALA A 21 0.03 -5.18 -11.05
C ALA A 21 -0.72 -3.84 -11.01
N LEU A 22 -1.03 -3.33 -9.80
CA LEU A 22 -1.69 -2.05 -9.61
C LEU A 22 -0.83 -0.90 -10.12
N GLY A 23 0.44 -0.84 -9.68
CA GLY A 23 1.37 0.20 -10.09
C GLY A 23 1.62 0.21 -11.59
N LEU A 24 1.68 -0.96 -12.23
CA LEU A 24 1.79 -1.05 -13.68
C LEU A 24 0.56 -0.47 -14.39
N ALA A 25 -0.64 -0.77 -13.91
CA ALA A 25 -1.88 -0.22 -14.45
C ALA A 25 -1.94 1.31 -14.31
N GLU A 26 -1.53 1.85 -13.17
CA GLU A 26 -1.50 3.30 -12.89
C GLU A 26 -0.46 4.04 -13.73
N VAL A 27 0.70 3.46 -13.94
CA VAL A 27 1.76 4.06 -14.79
C VAL A 27 1.42 3.96 -16.27
N ALA A 28 0.89 2.81 -16.72
CA ALA A 28 0.63 2.55 -18.13
C ALA A 28 -0.64 3.25 -18.64
N ALA A 29 -1.66 3.40 -17.80
CA ALA A 29 -2.97 3.91 -18.21
C ALA A 29 -3.57 4.95 -17.26
N PRO A 30 -2.82 5.96 -16.79
CA PRO A 30 -3.33 6.93 -15.80
C PRO A 30 -4.54 7.69 -16.30
N GLY A 31 -4.59 8.08 -17.59
CA GLY A 31 -5.72 8.78 -18.17
C GLY A 31 -6.99 7.93 -18.26
N ARG A 32 -6.88 6.60 -18.39
CA ARG A 32 -8.05 5.72 -18.32
C ARG A 32 -8.64 5.67 -16.92
N LEU A 33 -7.78 5.57 -15.92
CA LEU A 33 -8.15 5.59 -14.51
C LEU A 33 -8.76 6.94 -14.12
N ALA A 34 -8.15 8.05 -14.53
CA ALA A 34 -8.67 9.40 -14.29
C ALA A 34 -10.08 9.59 -14.91
N ARG A 35 -10.28 9.15 -16.15
CA ARG A 35 -11.60 9.19 -16.79
C ARG A 35 -12.62 8.29 -16.08
N TRP A 36 -12.19 7.11 -15.65
CA TRP A 36 -13.07 6.21 -14.90
C TRP A 36 -13.50 6.85 -13.57
N LEU A 37 -12.57 7.53 -12.89
CA LEU A 37 -12.85 8.27 -11.66
C LEU A 37 -13.59 9.60 -11.89
N GLY A 38 -13.76 10.05 -13.13
CA GLY A 38 -14.42 11.32 -13.45
C GLY A 38 -13.64 12.57 -13.08
N VAL A 39 -12.31 12.48 -13.08
CA VAL A 39 -11.37 13.58 -12.74
C VAL A 39 -10.29 13.75 -13.82
N ASP A 40 -10.65 13.55 -15.08
CA ASP A 40 -9.69 13.56 -16.19
C ASP A 40 -9.11 14.97 -16.43
N ASN A 41 -7.93 15.19 -15.85
CA ASN A 41 -7.11 16.37 -16.06
C ASN A 41 -5.62 16.01 -15.88
N GLY A 42 -4.72 16.91 -16.29
CA GLY A 42 -3.28 16.67 -16.24
C GLY A 42 -2.76 16.40 -14.82
N THR A 43 -3.29 17.06 -13.82
CA THR A 43 -2.92 16.86 -12.41
C THR A 43 -3.31 15.47 -11.93
N ALA A 44 -4.54 15.00 -12.23
CA ALA A 44 -4.99 13.67 -11.87
C ALA A 44 -4.13 12.59 -12.54
N ASN A 45 -3.80 12.75 -13.82
CA ASN A 45 -2.95 11.83 -14.54
C ASN A 45 -1.55 11.73 -13.94
N SER A 46 -0.95 12.86 -13.57
CA SER A 46 0.38 12.90 -12.93
C SER A 46 0.34 12.27 -11.54
N THR A 47 -0.70 12.53 -10.77
CA THR A 47 -0.90 11.97 -9.41
C THR A 47 -1.05 10.45 -9.47
N ILE A 48 -1.91 9.92 -10.35
CA ILE A 48 -2.10 8.49 -10.54
C ILE A 48 -0.80 7.82 -10.95
N ARG A 49 -0.04 8.43 -11.89
CA ARG A 49 1.26 7.91 -12.30
C ARG A 49 2.28 7.90 -11.17
N ALA A 50 2.32 8.94 -10.33
CA ALA A 50 3.20 9.00 -9.17
C ALA A 50 2.87 7.89 -8.15
N PHE A 51 1.57 7.62 -7.91
CA PHE A 51 1.15 6.51 -7.07
C PHE A 51 1.53 5.16 -7.68
N GLY A 52 1.40 4.99 -8.99
CA GLY A 52 1.84 3.79 -9.68
C GLY A 52 3.33 3.52 -9.53
N VAL A 53 4.18 4.54 -9.66
CA VAL A 53 5.62 4.41 -9.39
C VAL A 53 5.88 3.99 -7.95
N ARG A 54 5.19 4.59 -6.98
CA ARG A 54 5.30 4.21 -5.56
C ARG A 54 4.90 2.74 -5.35
N GLU A 55 3.79 2.29 -5.95
CA GLU A 55 3.34 0.89 -5.85
C GLU A 55 4.36 -0.09 -6.46
N LEU A 56 4.98 0.26 -7.59
CA LEU A 56 6.05 -0.57 -8.18
C LEU A 56 7.25 -0.68 -7.26
N LEU A 57 7.67 0.41 -6.62
CA LEU A 57 8.77 0.41 -5.65
C LEU A 57 8.41 -0.40 -4.40
N ALA A 58 7.21 -0.23 -3.85
CA ALA A 58 6.72 -0.97 -2.69
C ALA A 58 6.63 -2.48 -2.99
N GLY A 59 6.06 -2.85 -4.14
CA GLY A 59 5.98 -4.25 -4.58
C GLY A 59 7.36 -4.88 -4.77
N GLY A 60 8.29 -4.16 -5.41
CA GLY A 60 9.67 -4.60 -5.57
C GLY A 60 10.40 -4.81 -4.24
N ALA A 61 10.19 -3.89 -3.28
CA ALA A 61 10.76 -3.99 -1.95
C ALA A 61 10.22 -5.19 -1.16
N LEU A 62 8.92 -5.50 -1.28
CA LEU A 62 8.31 -6.68 -0.65
C LEU A 62 8.85 -7.99 -1.20
N LEU A 63 9.12 -8.05 -2.51
CA LEU A 63 9.59 -9.28 -3.16
C LEU A 63 11.09 -9.53 -2.97
N ARG A 64 11.90 -8.48 -2.76
CA ARG A 64 13.36 -8.56 -2.70
C ARG A 64 13.96 -8.18 -1.35
N GLY A 65 13.22 -7.47 -0.52
CA GLY A 65 13.75 -6.87 0.71
C GLY A 65 13.70 -7.81 1.92
N PRO A 66 14.72 -7.74 2.80
CA PRO A 66 14.74 -8.49 4.06
C PRO A 66 13.82 -7.90 5.14
N ALA A 67 13.43 -6.63 5.03
CA ALA A 67 12.66 -5.90 6.03
C ALA A 67 11.15 -5.90 5.72
N VAL A 68 10.54 -7.07 5.67
CA VAL A 68 9.16 -7.27 5.19
C VAL A 68 8.15 -6.46 6.00
N SER A 69 8.22 -6.48 7.33
CA SER A 69 7.29 -5.73 8.19
C SER A 69 7.33 -4.22 7.91
N THR A 70 8.54 -3.63 7.83
CA THR A 70 8.70 -2.21 7.52
C THR A 70 8.12 -1.86 6.15
N ASN A 71 8.32 -2.74 5.16
CA ASN A 71 7.81 -2.53 3.81
C ASN A 71 6.28 -2.60 3.77
N VAL A 72 5.64 -3.49 4.56
CA VAL A 72 4.18 -3.55 4.67
C VAL A 72 3.64 -2.30 5.39
N TRP A 73 4.31 -1.80 6.42
CA TRP A 73 3.93 -0.53 7.06
C TRP A 73 4.02 0.66 6.10
N ASN A 74 5.04 0.71 5.25
CA ASN A 74 5.13 1.73 4.19
C ASN A 74 3.94 1.67 3.23
N ARG A 75 3.39 0.49 2.96
CA ARG A 75 2.17 0.32 2.17
C ARG A 75 0.95 0.90 2.89
N VAL A 76 0.78 0.61 4.18
CA VAL A 76 -0.33 1.18 4.98
C VAL A 76 -0.32 2.72 4.91
N ILE A 77 0.86 3.34 5.02
CA ILE A 77 1.00 4.79 4.86
C ILE A 77 0.61 5.22 3.44
N GLY A 78 1.05 4.48 2.45
CA GLY A 78 0.73 4.74 1.06
C GLY A 78 -0.76 4.65 0.77
N ASP A 79 -1.43 3.61 1.24
CA ASP A 79 -2.88 3.43 1.10
C ASP A 79 -3.66 4.58 1.76
N ALA A 80 -3.17 5.10 2.90
CA ALA A 80 -3.75 6.27 3.54
C ALA A 80 -3.60 7.54 2.66
N MET A 81 -2.48 7.70 1.95
CA MET A 81 -2.28 8.78 1.00
C MET A 81 -3.22 8.65 -0.21
N ASP A 82 -3.40 7.43 -0.74
CA ASP A 82 -4.32 7.15 -1.85
C ASP A 82 -5.77 7.43 -1.44
N ALA A 83 -6.17 7.01 -0.24
CA ALA A 83 -7.49 7.29 0.30
C ALA A 83 -7.71 8.81 0.46
N GLY A 84 -6.71 9.56 0.90
CA GLY A 84 -6.75 11.02 0.98
C GLY A 84 -6.93 11.67 -0.39
N ALA A 85 -6.17 11.23 -1.39
CA ALA A 85 -6.29 11.72 -2.76
C ALA A 85 -7.65 11.40 -3.39
N LEU A 86 -8.16 10.19 -3.17
CA LEU A 86 -9.50 9.79 -3.61
C LEU A 86 -10.59 10.57 -2.90
N GLY A 87 -10.44 10.87 -1.60
CA GLY A 87 -11.34 11.75 -0.86
C GLY A 87 -11.41 13.14 -1.47
N LEU A 88 -10.25 13.70 -1.84
CA LEU A 88 -10.17 14.97 -2.56
C LEU A 88 -10.81 14.87 -3.96
N ALA A 89 -10.58 13.77 -4.67
CA ALA A 89 -11.20 13.51 -5.97
C ALA A 89 -12.72 13.43 -5.87
N ALA A 90 -13.26 12.88 -4.79
CA ALA A 90 -14.70 12.77 -4.55
C ALA A 90 -15.41 14.14 -4.52
N THR A 91 -14.70 15.20 -4.09
CA THR A 91 -15.26 16.57 -4.08
C THR A 91 -15.41 17.17 -5.48
N ARG A 92 -14.62 16.70 -6.44
CA ARG A 92 -14.52 17.27 -7.80
C ARG A 92 -15.05 16.33 -8.88
N SER A 93 -15.23 15.04 -8.57
CA SER A 93 -15.67 14.03 -9.52
C SER A 93 -17.16 14.15 -9.85
N ASN A 94 -17.48 14.00 -11.11
CA ASN A 94 -18.86 13.79 -11.60
C ASN A 94 -19.28 12.31 -11.51
N ARG A 95 -18.36 11.38 -11.16
CA ARG A 95 -18.59 9.94 -11.04
C ARG A 95 -18.38 9.46 -9.59
N LYS A 96 -19.15 10.02 -8.67
CA LYS A 96 -19.00 9.73 -7.23
C LYS A 96 -19.06 8.25 -6.89
N GLY A 97 -19.87 7.46 -7.59
CA GLY A 97 -19.93 6.01 -7.39
C GLY A 97 -18.61 5.30 -7.70
N ALA A 98 -17.91 5.72 -8.78
CA ALA A 98 -16.60 5.16 -9.10
C ALA A 98 -15.54 5.51 -8.03
N VAL A 99 -15.55 6.76 -7.55
CA VAL A 99 -14.63 7.19 -6.49
C VAL A 99 -14.92 6.47 -5.17
N LEU A 100 -16.20 6.29 -4.81
CA LEU A 100 -16.58 5.52 -3.62
C LEU A 100 -16.16 4.05 -3.75
N GLY A 101 -16.30 3.44 -4.92
CA GLY A 101 -15.81 2.09 -5.18
C GLY A 101 -14.29 1.99 -5.05
N ALA A 102 -13.55 2.97 -5.57
CA ALA A 102 -12.10 3.04 -5.41
C ALA A 102 -11.69 3.25 -3.93
N LEU A 103 -12.40 4.11 -3.19
CA LEU A 103 -12.18 4.30 -1.74
C LEU A 103 -12.43 3.01 -0.95
N ALA A 104 -13.50 2.28 -1.26
CA ALA A 104 -13.79 1.00 -0.61
C ALA A 104 -12.68 -0.03 -0.92
N PHE A 105 -12.19 -0.05 -2.16
CA PHE A 105 -11.08 -0.93 -2.56
C PHE A 105 -9.77 -0.58 -1.83
N VAL A 106 -9.36 0.69 -1.82
CA VAL A 106 -8.15 1.15 -1.11
C VAL A 106 -8.29 0.95 0.39
N GLY A 107 -9.46 1.24 0.97
CA GLY A 107 -9.73 0.98 2.38
C GLY A 107 -9.63 -0.50 2.74
N GLY A 108 -10.13 -1.38 1.89
CA GLY A 108 -9.98 -2.83 2.05
C GLY A 108 -8.52 -3.29 1.96
N ALA A 109 -7.76 -2.75 1.00
CA ALA A 109 -6.33 -3.02 0.86
C ALA A 109 -5.56 -2.55 2.10
N MET A 110 -5.82 -1.33 2.57
CA MET A 110 -5.21 -0.76 3.77
C MET A 110 -5.46 -1.63 5.02
N VAL A 111 -6.68 -2.14 5.21
CA VAL A 111 -6.99 -3.06 6.31
C VAL A 111 -6.22 -4.36 6.18
N ALA A 112 -6.13 -4.94 4.98
CA ALA A 112 -5.37 -6.16 4.73
C ALA A 112 -3.87 -5.94 5.01
N ASP A 113 -3.29 -4.84 4.55
CA ASP A 113 -1.89 -4.48 4.78
C ASP A 113 -1.62 -4.22 6.26
N TYR A 114 -2.53 -3.53 6.97
CA TYR A 114 -2.43 -3.33 8.42
C TYR A 114 -2.42 -4.65 9.19
N LEU A 115 -3.33 -5.55 8.87
CA LEU A 115 -3.40 -6.87 9.53
C LEU A 115 -2.15 -7.70 9.23
N ALA A 116 -1.64 -7.66 7.99
CA ALA A 116 -0.41 -8.32 7.60
C ALA A 116 0.81 -7.73 8.33
N ALA A 117 0.92 -6.40 8.42
CA ALA A 117 1.99 -5.72 9.16
C ALA A 117 2.00 -6.12 10.64
N ARG A 118 0.82 -6.13 11.26
CA ARG A 118 0.67 -6.53 12.68
C ARG A 118 1.02 -8.01 12.91
N ALA A 119 0.65 -8.88 11.99
CA ALA A 119 1.01 -10.29 12.07
C ALA A 119 2.53 -10.49 11.95
N LEU A 120 3.16 -9.82 10.99
CA LEU A 120 4.61 -9.85 10.80
C LEU A 120 5.37 -9.27 12.01
N ASP A 121 4.88 -8.20 12.62
CA ASP A 121 5.47 -7.63 13.83
C ASP A 121 5.46 -8.64 14.98
N LYS A 122 4.37 -9.38 15.16
CA LYS A 122 4.25 -10.43 16.18
C LYS A 122 5.23 -11.57 15.93
N ASP A 123 5.37 -12.01 14.67
CA ASP A 123 6.23 -13.12 14.30
C ASP A 123 7.71 -12.75 14.41
N THR A 124 8.09 -11.53 14.06
CA THR A 124 9.48 -11.06 14.10
C THR A 124 9.89 -10.47 15.45
N GLY A 125 8.94 -10.25 16.35
CA GLY A 125 9.17 -9.55 17.62
C GLY A 125 9.57 -8.08 17.47
N ARG A 126 9.43 -7.51 16.26
CA ARG A 126 9.70 -6.11 15.95
C ARG A 126 8.37 -5.39 15.75
N THR A 127 8.13 -4.37 16.55
CA THR A 127 6.95 -3.51 16.46
C THR A 127 7.30 -2.19 15.78
N PHE A 128 6.40 -1.68 14.96
CA PHE A 128 6.50 -0.33 14.42
C PHE A 128 5.38 0.55 15.00
N PRO A 129 5.68 1.75 15.55
CA PRO A 129 7.00 2.32 15.81
C PRO A 129 7.77 1.49 16.83
N ARG A 130 9.10 1.44 16.73
CA ARG A 130 9.96 0.67 17.63
C ARG A 130 9.67 1.06 19.07
N SER A 131 9.11 0.15 19.85
CA SER A 131 9.21 0.25 21.29
C SER A 131 10.61 -0.25 21.67
N SER A 132 11.45 0.63 22.20
CA SER A 132 12.72 0.24 22.79
C SER A 132 12.43 -0.74 23.92
N ARG A 133 12.80 -2.01 23.75
CA ARG A 133 12.82 -2.96 24.86
C ARG A 133 14.01 -2.62 25.74
N PRO A 134 13.86 -2.65 27.08
CA PRO A 134 15.01 -2.58 28.00
C PRO A 134 15.97 -3.73 27.67
N GLY A 135 17.21 -3.40 27.28
CA GLY A 135 18.23 -4.38 26.89
C GLY A 135 18.51 -4.48 25.38
N ASP A 136 17.93 -3.61 24.54
CA ASP A 136 18.31 -3.51 23.11
C ASP A 136 19.73 -2.88 23.02
N PRO A 137 20.72 -3.57 22.40
CA PRO A 137 22.09 -3.09 22.32
C PRO A 137 22.26 -1.78 21.53
N LEU A 138 21.23 -1.28 20.90
CA LEU A 138 21.22 0.02 20.19
C LEU A 138 20.80 1.20 21.09
N THR A 139 20.51 0.95 22.38
CA THR A 139 20.16 1.99 23.38
C THR A 139 21.23 2.14 24.48
N ALA A 140 22.36 1.49 24.31
CA ALA A 140 23.53 1.63 25.21
C ALA A 140 24.52 2.66 24.66
#